data_c867dd7206983b68402c7dd26a4a5d7e
#
_entry.id   c867dd7206983b68402c7dd26a4a5d7e
#
_cell.length_a   1.000
_cell.length_b   1.000
_cell.length_c   1.000
_cell.angle_alpha   90.00
_cell.angle_beta   90.00
_cell.angle_gamma   90.00
#
_symmetry.space_group_name_H-M   'P 1'
#
loop_
_entity.id
_entity.type
_entity.pdbx_description
1 polymer ?
#
loop_
_entity_poly.entity_id
_entity_poly.type
_entity_poly.pdbx_seq_one_letter_code
_entity_poly.pdbx_strand_id
1 'polypeptide(L)'
;MLGDVAIFGNFSCGLDEKSRMILPSYTECEKGDRVVFCISDIGEEAIDLYPLFVISDLISRCDELILTSTDETIVMRAKEEKRRICSSALVQANIDVQRRLTVNPLIREILGTDSNKYFCIGENNRIKLFSNEEKFKEYIGHSYIKR
;
A
#
# COMPACT_ATOMS: atom_id res chain seq x y z
N MET A 1 -4.74 3.47 15.16
CA MET A 1 -4.52 4.24 13.92
C MET A 1 -3.71 3.41 12.94
N LEU A 2 -4.09 3.44 11.69
CA LEU A 2 -3.37 2.72 10.65
C LEU A 2 -1.93 3.22 10.58
N GLY A 3 -0.95 2.36 10.79
CA GLY A 3 0.46 2.70 10.74
C GLY A 3 1.13 2.99 12.07
N ASP A 4 0.38 3.27 13.13
CA ASP A 4 0.95 3.33 14.48
C ASP A 4 1.17 1.93 15.00
N VAL A 5 0.43 0.98 14.45
CA VAL A 5 0.48 -0.43 14.81
C VAL A 5 0.83 -1.22 13.57
N ALA A 6 1.67 -2.22 13.74
CA ALA A 6 2.04 -3.10 12.64
C ALA A 6 0.81 -3.85 12.11
N ILE A 7 0.65 -3.86 10.78
CA ILE A 7 -0.46 -4.54 10.12
C ILE A 7 0.01 -5.91 9.68
N PHE A 8 -0.66 -6.95 10.18
CA PHE A 8 -0.31 -8.34 9.86
C PHE A 8 -1.53 -9.10 9.40
N GLY A 9 -1.26 -10.22 8.74
CA GLY A 9 -2.27 -11.20 8.40
C GLY A 9 -2.79 -11.07 6.98
N ASN A 10 -3.45 -12.13 6.56
CA ASN A 10 -4.06 -12.23 5.26
C ASN A 10 -5.56 -12.07 5.40
N PHE A 11 -6.17 -11.39 4.45
CA PHE A 11 -7.62 -11.25 4.41
C PHE A 11 -8.07 -11.00 2.98
N SER A 12 -9.37 -11.10 2.75
CA SER A 12 -9.94 -10.74 1.46
C SER A 12 -11.03 -9.70 1.67
N CYS A 13 -11.18 -8.82 0.68
CA CYS A 13 -12.20 -7.79 0.68
C CYS A 13 -13.00 -7.87 -0.61
N GLY A 14 -14.32 -8.04 -0.50
CA GLY A 14 -15.21 -7.89 -1.64
C GLY A 14 -15.43 -6.42 -1.95
N LEU A 15 -15.71 -6.11 -3.21
CA LEU A 15 -16.09 -4.78 -3.64
C LEU A 15 -17.61 -4.70 -3.71
N ASP A 16 -18.18 -3.62 -3.20
CA ASP A 16 -19.62 -3.36 -3.34
C ASP A 16 -19.92 -2.73 -4.72
N GLU A 17 -21.19 -2.39 -4.94
CA GLU A 17 -21.66 -1.79 -6.20
C GLU A 17 -20.96 -0.48 -6.54
N LYS A 18 -20.44 0.22 -5.53
CA LYS A 18 -19.74 1.50 -5.69
C LYS A 18 -18.23 1.35 -5.66
N SER A 19 -17.72 0.13 -5.86
CA SER A 19 -16.30 -0.16 -5.83
C SER A 19 -15.62 0.18 -4.50
N ARG A 20 -16.33 -0.05 -3.39
CA ARG A 20 -15.80 0.17 -2.05
C ARG A 20 -15.47 -1.15 -1.40
N MET A 21 -14.31 -1.19 -0.74
CA MET A 21 -13.91 -2.33 0.08
C MET A 21 -13.98 -1.94 1.55
N ILE A 22 -14.31 -2.90 2.43
CA ILE A 22 -14.35 -2.68 3.87
C ILE A 22 -13.09 -3.27 4.46
N LEU A 23 -12.32 -2.44 5.16
CA LEU A 23 -11.11 -2.89 5.83
C LEU A 23 -11.48 -3.53 7.17
N PRO A 24 -10.82 -4.67 7.53
CA PRO A 24 -11.09 -5.32 8.80
C PRO A 24 -10.75 -4.43 9.99
N SER A 25 -11.47 -4.61 11.09
CA SER A 25 -11.24 -3.83 12.31
C SER A 25 -9.83 -4.01 12.89
N TYR A 26 -9.25 -5.19 12.71
CA TYR A 26 -7.90 -5.46 13.22
C TYR A 26 -6.78 -4.75 12.45
N THR A 27 -7.09 -4.11 11.33
CA THR A 27 -6.10 -3.25 10.65
C THR A 27 -5.98 -1.89 11.31
N GLU A 28 -6.82 -1.62 12.30
CA GLU A 28 -6.85 -0.39 13.10
C GLU A 28 -6.98 0.88 12.27
N CYS A 29 -7.75 0.80 11.19
CA CYS A 29 -8.06 1.97 10.39
C CYS A 29 -9.02 2.86 11.16
N GLU A 30 -8.62 4.10 11.37
CA GLU A 30 -9.48 5.09 12.00
C GLU A 30 -10.31 5.84 10.95
N LYS A 31 -11.46 6.33 11.43
CA LYS A 31 -12.33 7.19 10.66
C LYS A 31 -11.56 8.41 10.14
N GLY A 32 -11.63 8.63 8.84
CA GLY A 32 -10.99 9.79 8.22
C GLY A 32 -9.52 9.61 7.92
N ASP A 33 -8.95 8.43 8.15
CA ASP A 33 -7.57 8.17 7.80
C ASP A 33 -7.38 8.30 6.29
N ARG A 34 -6.33 9.00 5.91
CA ARG A 34 -5.96 9.17 4.52
C ARG A 34 -4.93 8.11 4.13
N VAL A 35 -5.13 7.53 2.97
CA VAL A 35 -4.26 6.47 2.44
C VAL A 35 -3.81 6.81 1.03
N VAL A 36 -2.76 6.12 0.58
CA VAL A 36 -2.19 6.30 -0.77
C VAL A 36 -2.09 4.92 -1.41
N PHE A 37 -2.67 4.80 -2.60
CA PHE A 37 -2.49 3.62 -3.44
C PHE A 37 -1.22 3.81 -4.26
N CYS A 38 -0.29 2.89 -4.12
CA CYS A 38 0.99 2.92 -4.82
C CYS A 38 1.18 1.67 -5.67
N ILE A 39 1.90 1.81 -6.78
CA ILE A 39 2.32 0.63 -7.54
C ILE A 39 3.22 -0.20 -6.62
N SER A 40 2.94 -1.49 -6.54
CA SER A 40 3.72 -2.39 -5.68
C SER A 40 5.16 -2.52 -6.18
N ASP A 41 6.07 -2.74 -5.25
CA ASP A 41 7.48 -3.00 -5.54
C ASP A 41 7.69 -4.28 -6.35
N ILE A 42 6.77 -5.24 -6.26
CA ILE A 42 6.81 -6.45 -7.08
C ILE A 42 6.28 -6.21 -8.49
N GLY A 43 5.68 -5.04 -8.75
CA GLY A 43 5.05 -4.72 -10.04
C GLY A 43 3.75 -5.48 -10.23
N GLU A 44 3.47 -5.82 -11.46
CA GLU A 44 2.40 -6.71 -11.96
C GLU A 44 1.16 -6.93 -11.08
N GLU A 45 0.08 -6.21 -11.39
CA GLU A 45 -1.25 -6.51 -10.83
C GLU A 45 -1.33 -6.48 -9.30
N ALA A 46 -0.37 -5.84 -8.64
CA ALA A 46 -0.39 -5.65 -7.20
C ALA A 46 -0.30 -4.17 -6.87
N ILE A 47 -0.99 -3.78 -5.83
CA ILE A 47 -1.02 -2.39 -5.35
C ILE A 47 -0.67 -2.40 -3.86
N ASP A 48 0.18 -1.49 -3.45
CA ASP A 48 0.48 -1.26 -2.04
C ASP A 48 -0.37 -0.11 -1.52
N LEU A 49 -1.10 -0.34 -0.45
CA LEU A 49 -1.92 0.67 0.22
C LEU A 49 -1.18 1.13 1.47
N TYR A 50 -0.73 2.37 1.45
CA TYR A 50 0.00 2.98 2.57
C TYR A 50 -0.86 4.01 3.30
N PRO A 51 -0.76 4.09 4.61
CA PRO A 51 -1.21 5.31 5.29
C PRO A 51 -0.43 6.50 4.77
N LEU A 52 -1.10 7.65 4.60
CA LEU A 52 -0.43 8.83 4.06
C LEU A 52 0.76 9.26 4.93
N PHE A 53 0.63 9.18 6.25
CA PHE A 53 1.72 9.60 7.12
C PHE A 53 2.97 8.72 6.98
N VAL A 54 2.82 7.44 6.60
CA VAL A 54 3.96 6.56 6.33
C VAL A 54 4.73 7.08 5.12
N ILE A 55 4.03 7.44 4.05
CA ILE A 55 4.66 8.01 2.85
C ILE A 55 5.34 9.33 3.18
N SER A 56 4.66 10.20 3.92
CA SER A 56 5.23 11.49 4.33
C SER A 56 6.48 11.31 5.18
N ASP A 57 6.47 10.35 6.08
CA ASP A 57 7.61 10.06 6.94
C ASP A 57 8.80 9.51 6.13
N LEU A 58 8.54 8.62 5.19
CA LEU A 58 9.60 8.10 4.31
C LEU A 58 10.24 9.22 3.48
N ILE A 59 9.43 10.13 2.95
CA ILE A 59 9.93 11.29 2.19
C ILE A 59 10.74 12.21 3.10
N SER A 60 10.26 12.47 4.30
CA SER A 60 10.96 13.32 5.27
C SER A 60 12.32 12.76 5.63
N ARG A 61 12.43 11.44 5.80
CA ARG A 61 13.72 10.78 6.07
C ARG A 61 14.68 10.94 4.90
N CYS A 62 14.20 10.81 3.69
CA CYS A 62 15.01 11.04 2.49
C CYS A 62 15.50 12.48 2.45
N ASP A 63 14.63 13.46 2.69
CA ASP A 63 14.97 14.87 2.70
C ASP A 63 16.02 15.19 3.77
N GLU A 64 15.89 14.61 4.95
CA GLU A 64 16.85 14.78 6.02
C GLU A 64 18.23 14.28 5.61
N LEU A 65 18.33 13.09 5.04
CA LEU A 65 19.59 12.54 4.55
C LEU A 65 20.21 13.41 3.44
N ILE A 66 19.38 13.91 2.53
CA ILE A 66 19.84 14.79 1.44
C ILE A 66 20.44 16.07 2.00
N LEU A 67 19.83 16.63 3.05
CA LEU A 67 20.27 17.90 3.61
C LEU A 67 21.46 17.76 4.58
N THR A 68 21.56 16.65 5.28
CA THR A 68 22.52 16.52 6.41
C THR A 68 23.71 15.63 6.12
N SER A 69 23.59 14.67 5.18
CA SER A 69 24.67 13.74 4.89
C SER A 69 25.78 14.40 4.09
N THR A 70 27.03 14.09 4.47
CA THR A 70 28.21 14.49 3.70
C THR A 70 28.70 13.39 2.76
N ASP A 71 28.08 12.20 2.85
CA ASP A 71 28.40 11.06 1.99
C ASP A 71 27.57 11.14 0.71
N GLU A 72 28.21 11.38 -0.43
CA GLU A 72 27.53 11.51 -1.72
C GLU A 72 26.73 10.27 -2.11
N THR A 73 27.22 9.08 -1.75
CA THR A 73 26.50 7.83 -2.04
C THR A 73 25.17 7.77 -1.29
N ILE A 74 25.17 8.18 -0.02
CA ILE A 74 23.95 8.22 0.80
C ILE A 74 22.98 9.25 0.23
N VAL A 75 23.47 10.43 -0.13
CA VAL A 75 22.64 11.49 -0.72
C VAL A 75 21.99 11.01 -2.03
N MET A 76 22.76 10.38 -2.90
CA MET A 76 22.24 9.87 -4.17
C MET A 76 21.18 8.78 -3.97
N ARG A 77 21.40 7.86 -3.02
CA ARG A 77 20.43 6.84 -2.69
C ARG A 77 19.16 7.43 -2.14
N ALA A 78 19.27 8.44 -1.29
CA ALA A 78 18.09 9.13 -0.73
C ALA A 78 17.28 9.84 -1.81
N LYS A 79 17.93 10.51 -2.74
CA LYS A 79 17.28 11.16 -3.89
C LYS A 79 16.55 10.14 -4.77
N GLU A 80 17.18 9.03 -5.04
CA GLU A 80 16.61 7.94 -5.86
C GLU A 80 15.39 7.33 -5.17
N GLU A 81 15.51 7.05 -3.88
CA GLU A 81 14.42 6.49 -3.08
C GLU A 81 13.23 7.45 -3.04
N LYS A 82 13.49 8.74 -2.82
CA LYS A 82 12.43 9.76 -2.83
C LYS A 82 11.71 9.80 -4.16
N ARG A 83 12.46 9.77 -5.26
CA ARG A 83 11.87 9.77 -6.60
C ARG A 83 11.02 8.52 -6.83
N ARG A 84 11.50 7.36 -6.41
CA ARG A 84 10.79 6.09 -6.52
C ARG A 84 9.46 6.14 -5.76
N ILE A 85 9.49 6.62 -4.53
CA ILE A 85 8.28 6.76 -3.70
C ILE A 85 7.28 7.69 -4.39
N CYS A 86 7.72 8.86 -4.80
CA CYS A 86 6.83 9.86 -5.42
C CYS A 86 6.24 9.35 -6.74
N SER A 87 7.02 8.63 -7.54
CA SER A 87 6.52 8.13 -8.83
C SER A 87 5.62 6.91 -8.68
N SER A 88 5.73 6.16 -7.59
CA SER A 88 4.87 5.00 -7.34
C SER A 88 3.50 5.38 -6.79
N ALA A 89 3.37 6.54 -6.17
CA ALA A 89 2.12 7.00 -5.58
C ALA A 89 1.14 7.44 -6.67
N LEU A 90 -0.02 6.79 -6.74
CA LEU A 90 -1.00 7.00 -7.80
C LEU A 90 -2.18 7.83 -7.35
N VAL A 91 -2.83 7.46 -6.26
CA VAL A 91 -4.10 8.05 -5.82
C VAL A 91 -4.14 8.11 -4.31
N GLN A 92 -4.62 9.23 -3.78
CA GLN A 92 -4.94 9.36 -2.35
C GLN A 92 -6.44 9.16 -2.16
N ALA A 93 -6.82 8.60 -1.03
CA ALA A 93 -8.21 8.38 -0.67
C ALA A 93 -8.37 8.44 0.84
N ASN A 94 -9.63 8.59 1.29
CA ASN A 94 -9.96 8.59 2.71
C ASN A 94 -10.74 7.33 3.06
N ILE A 95 -10.42 6.75 4.21
CA ILE A 95 -11.20 5.67 4.80
C ILE A 95 -12.37 6.32 5.53
N ASP A 96 -13.60 5.91 5.23
CA ASP A 96 -14.79 6.53 5.82
C ASP A 96 -15.08 5.98 7.23
N VAL A 97 -16.17 6.50 7.82
CA VAL A 97 -16.59 6.16 9.18
C VAL A 97 -16.91 4.67 9.38
N GLN A 98 -17.23 3.97 8.28
CA GLN A 98 -17.58 2.56 8.30
C GLN A 98 -16.42 1.69 7.83
N ARG A 99 -15.20 2.23 7.80
CA ARG A 99 -13.98 1.59 7.32
C ARG A 99 -14.06 1.20 5.84
N ARG A 100 -14.87 1.92 5.07
CA ARG A 100 -14.98 1.69 3.63
C ARG A 100 -13.97 2.54 2.90
N LEU A 101 -13.36 1.95 1.91
CA LEU A 101 -12.38 2.62 1.05
C LEU A 101 -12.83 2.47 -0.40
N THR A 102 -13.05 3.59 -1.08
CA THR A 102 -13.40 3.58 -2.50
C THR A 102 -12.17 3.31 -3.33
N VAL A 103 -12.25 2.32 -4.21
CA VAL A 103 -11.16 1.98 -5.12
C VAL A 103 -11.34 2.77 -6.41
N ASN A 104 -10.41 3.67 -6.69
CA ASN A 104 -10.43 4.53 -7.87
C ASN A 104 -10.42 3.69 -9.15
N PRO A 105 -11.08 4.13 -10.24
CA PRO A 105 -11.07 3.41 -11.51
C PRO A 105 -9.67 3.08 -12.05
N LEU A 106 -8.69 3.98 -11.87
CA LEU A 106 -7.31 3.70 -12.28
C LEU A 106 -6.73 2.51 -11.53
N ILE A 107 -6.96 2.43 -10.23
CA ILE A 107 -6.51 1.32 -9.40
C ILE A 107 -7.20 0.02 -9.85
N ARG A 108 -8.48 0.09 -10.15
CA ARG A 108 -9.23 -1.05 -10.65
C ARG A 108 -8.71 -1.55 -11.99
N GLU A 109 -8.28 -0.64 -12.88
CA GLU A 109 -7.67 -1.04 -14.14
C GLU A 109 -6.36 -1.80 -13.91
N ILE A 110 -5.52 -1.31 -13.02
CA ILE A 110 -4.23 -1.95 -12.70
C ILE A 110 -4.45 -3.34 -12.10
N LEU A 111 -5.42 -3.47 -11.19
CA LEU A 111 -5.73 -4.74 -10.55
C LEU A 111 -6.60 -5.67 -11.40
N GLY A 112 -7.21 -5.15 -12.45
CA GLY A 112 -8.12 -5.90 -13.31
C GLY A 112 -9.57 -5.55 -13.04
N THR A 113 -10.29 -5.06 -14.06
CA THR A 113 -11.66 -4.55 -13.93
C THR A 113 -12.70 -5.62 -13.66
N ASP A 114 -12.39 -6.88 -14.02
CA ASP A 114 -13.32 -7.99 -13.82
C ASP A 114 -13.35 -8.49 -12.38
N SER A 115 -12.40 -8.07 -11.58
CA SER A 115 -12.30 -8.52 -10.20
C SER A 115 -13.25 -7.73 -9.31
N ASN A 116 -14.05 -8.44 -8.52
CA ASN A 116 -14.91 -7.84 -7.49
C ASN A 116 -14.45 -8.22 -6.08
N LYS A 117 -13.25 -8.77 -5.96
CA LYS A 117 -12.67 -9.19 -4.70
C LYS A 117 -11.17 -9.06 -4.76
N TYR A 118 -10.58 -8.54 -3.69
CA TYR A 118 -9.12 -8.43 -3.58
C TYR A 118 -8.60 -9.30 -2.45
N PHE A 119 -7.43 -9.87 -2.67
CA PHE A 119 -6.70 -10.68 -1.70
C PHE A 119 -5.60 -9.81 -1.12
N CYS A 120 -5.53 -9.73 0.19
CA CYS A 120 -4.74 -8.72 0.89
C CYS A 120 -3.80 -9.36 1.89
N ILE A 121 -2.62 -8.77 2.03
CA ILE A 121 -1.68 -9.13 3.09
C ILE A 121 -1.14 -7.87 3.75
N GLY A 122 -1.20 -7.85 5.08
CA GLY A 122 -0.58 -6.78 5.87
C GLY A 122 0.92 -7.01 5.96
N GLU A 123 1.69 -5.99 5.61
CA GLU A 123 3.15 -6.06 5.61
C GLU A 123 3.73 -4.94 6.47
N ASN A 124 3.35 -4.93 7.73
CA ASN A 124 3.79 -3.97 8.74
C ASN A 124 3.25 -2.55 8.52
N ASN A 125 3.78 -1.80 7.57
CA ASN A 125 3.38 -0.40 7.35
C ASN A 125 2.49 -0.21 6.13
N ARG A 126 2.05 -1.29 5.51
CA ARG A 126 1.22 -1.24 4.30
C ARG A 126 0.37 -2.49 4.16
N ILE A 127 -0.61 -2.41 3.28
CA ILE A 127 -1.40 -3.56 2.87
C ILE A 127 -1.15 -3.78 1.38
N LYS A 128 -0.73 -4.97 1.00
CA LYS A 128 -0.53 -5.32 -0.40
C LYS A 128 -1.81 -5.97 -0.92
N LEU A 129 -2.32 -5.45 -2.03
CA LEU A 129 -3.58 -5.90 -2.66
C LEU A 129 -3.29 -6.66 -3.95
N PHE A 130 -3.92 -7.82 -4.09
CA PHE A 130 -3.90 -8.61 -5.32
C PHE A 130 -5.33 -8.86 -5.80
N SER A 131 -5.56 -8.83 -7.09
CA SER A 131 -6.83 -9.24 -7.68
C SER A 131 -6.84 -10.72 -8.05
N ASN A 132 -5.69 -11.30 -8.30
CA ASN A 132 -5.53 -12.69 -8.73
C ASN A 132 -5.11 -13.57 -7.57
N GLU A 133 -5.96 -14.55 -7.23
CA GLU A 133 -5.70 -15.45 -6.10
C GLU A 133 -4.44 -16.29 -6.30
N GLU A 134 -4.17 -16.74 -7.52
CA GLU A 134 -2.98 -17.54 -7.81
C GLU A 134 -1.71 -16.75 -7.54
N LYS A 135 -1.65 -15.50 -8.00
CA LYS A 135 -0.51 -14.62 -7.75
C LYS A 135 -0.33 -14.31 -6.28
N PHE A 136 -1.45 -14.12 -5.57
CA PHE A 136 -1.44 -13.93 -4.13
C PHE A 136 -0.83 -15.13 -3.40
N LYS A 137 -1.26 -16.34 -3.77
CA LYS A 137 -0.74 -17.57 -3.20
C LYS A 137 0.73 -17.78 -3.53
N GLU A 138 1.14 -17.48 -4.75
CA GLU A 138 2.54 -17.53 -5.15
C GLU A 138 3.40 -16.59 -4.31
N TYR A 139 2.93 -15.37 -4.13
CA TYR A 139 3.63 -14.38 -3.33
C TYR A 139 3.82 -14.85 -1.89
N ILE A 140 2.78 -15.35 -1.26
CA ILE A 140 2.85 -15.90 0.10
C ILE A 140 3.78 -17.11 0.15
N GLY A 141 3.66 -18.01 -0.83
CA GLY A 141 4.51 -19.19 -0.94
C GLY A 141 5.98 -18.84 -1.03
N HIS A 142 6.33 -17.86 -1.85
CA HIS A 142 7.71 -17.37 -1.95
C HIS A 142 8.19 -16.79 -0.64
N SER A 143 7.35 -16.05 0.07
CA SER A 143 7.71 -15.45 1.35
C SER A 143 8.00 -16.48 2.42
N TYR A 144 7.29 -17.61 2.42
CA TYR A 144 7.39 -18.62 3.46
C TYR A 144 8.27 -19.82 3.08
N ILE A 145 8.26 -20.24 1.84
CA ILE A 145 8.94 -21.47 1.41
C ILE A 145 10.42 -21.26 1.14
N LYS A 146 10.82 -20.07 0.72
CA LYS A 146 12.23 -19.76 0.39
C LYS A 146 13.08 -19.33 1.58
N ARG A 147 12.55 -19.40 2.76
CA ARG A 147 13.32 -19.07 3.96
C ARG A 147 14.23 -20.21 4.36
#